data_66103625dffbc89018776641bdd9f896
#
_entry.id   66103625dffbc89018776641bdd9f896
#
_cell.length_a   1.000
_cell.length_b   1.000
_cell.length_c   1.000
_cell.angle_alpha   90.00
_cell.angle_beta   90.00
_cell.angle_gamma   90.00
#
_symmetry.space_group_name_H-M   'P 1'
#
loop_
_entity.id
_entity.type
_entity.pdbx_description
1 polymer ?
#
loop_
_entity_poly.entity_id
_entity_poly.type
_entity_poly.pdbx_seq_one_letter_code
_entity_poly.pdbx_strand_id
1 'polypeptide(L)'
;MQKKDKEKEFIKVNIAVLTVSDSRTTETDKSGDYLFNSIKKAGHLCIERSLIKDDVKSILDTLNKWINLSNIDAIIITGGTGITGRDVTPEAIDQIKDKYIPGFGEIFRYISYKKIGSSSIQSRAIACIAKGTFIFSLPGCLGEYIKASIG
;
A
#
# COMPACT_ATOMS: atom_id res chain seq x y z
N MET A 1 -10.77 23.54 -26.88
CA MET A 1 -10.34 22.37 -27.65
C MET A 1 -9.86 21.31 -26.67
N GLN A 2 -10.71 20.35 -26.32
CA GLN A 2 -10.31 19.21 -25.48
C GLN A 2 -9.33 18.37 -26.30
N LYS A 3 -8.05 18.32 -25.87
CA LYS A 3 -7.15 17.29 -26.38
C LYS A 3 -7.77 15.93 -25.99
N LYS A 4 -8.20 15.14 -26.99
CA LYS A 4 -8.46 13.71 -26.80
C LYS A 4 -7.21 13.13 -26.13
N ASP A 5 -7.34 12.72 -24.87
CA ASP A 5 -6.33 11.87 -24.26
C ASP A 5 -6.18 10.67 -25.19
N LYS A 6 -5.00 10.54 -25.82
CA LYS A 6 -4.66 9.30 -26.53
C LYS A 6 -4.85 8.20 -25.51
N GLU A 7 -5.67 7.20 -25.83
CA GLU A 7 -5.81 5.98 -25.01
C GLU A 7 -4.39 5.52 -24.69
N LYS A 8 -4.02 5.66 -23.40
CA LYS A 8 -2.72 5.18 -22.95
C LYS A 8 -2.76 3.67 -22.97
N GLU A 9 -1.80 3.07 -23.66
CA GLU A 9 -1.65 1.62 -23.68
C GLU A 9 -1.52 1.08 -22.25
N PHE A 10 -2.27 0.01 -21.92
CA PHE A 10 -2.18 -0.63 -20.61
C PHE A 10 -0.82 -1.29 -20.45
N ILE A 11 -0.08 -0.90 -19.43
CA ILE A 11 1.21 -1.49 -19.08
C ILE A 11 1.02 -2.40 -17.85
N LYS A 12 1.29 -3.68 -18.05
CA LYS A 12 1.30 -4.67 -16.98
C LYS A 12 2.51 -4.45 -16.08
N VAL A 13 2.30 -4.35 -14.78
CA VAL A 13 3.37 -4.14 -13.80
C VAL A 13 3.44 -5.29 -12.80
N ASN A 14 4.62 -5.50 -12.24
CA ASN A 14 4.91 -6.47 -11.20
C ASN A 14 4.79 -5.81 -9.84
N ILE A 15 3.91 -6.34 -9.00
CA ILE A 15 3.59 -5.77 -7.69
C ILE A 15 3.92 -6.78 -6.60
N ALA A 16 4.51 -6.29 -5.51
CA ALA A 16 4.68 -7.04 -4.27
C ALA A 16 3.68 -6.54 -3.22
N VAL A 17 3.13 -7.44 -2.40
CA VAL A 17 2.20 -7.13 -1.32
C VAL A 17 2.83 -7.46 0.02
N LEU A 18 2.90 -6.47 0.90
CA LEU A 18 3.38 -6.62 2.27
C LEU A 18 2.26 -6.34 3.25
N THR A 19 1.89 -7.34 4.05
CA THR A 19 0.99 -7.16 5.19
C THR A 19 1.80 -6.99 6.46
N VAL A 20 1.56 -5.89 7.18
CA VAL A 20 2.19 -5.56 8.46
C VAL A 20 1.16 -5.73 9.56
N SER A 21 1.33 -6.73 10.42
CA SER A 21 0.40 -7.04 11.49
C SER A 21 1.05 -7.91 12.57
N ASP A 22 0.77 -7.59 13.84
CA ASP A 22 1.21 -8.41 14.97
C ASP A 22 0.28 -9.60 15.25
N SER A 23 -0.97 -9.54 14.80
CA SER A 23 -2.03 -10.48 15.16
C SER A 23 -2.51 -11.39 14.04
N ARG A 24 -2.26 -11.02 12.78
CA ARG A 24 -2.75 -11.80 11.63
C ARG A 24 -1.81 -12.94 11.28
N THR A 25 -2.39 -14.00 10.72
CA THR A 25 -1.68 -15.12 10.11
C THR A 25 -1.98 -15.15 8.61
N THR A 26 -1.33 -16.03 7.85
CA THR A 26 -1.62 -16.22 6.43
C THR A 26 -3.08 -16.57 6.16
N GLU A 27 -3.72 -17.33 7.06
CA GLU A 27 -5.13 -17.74 6.96
C GLU A 27 -6.10 -16.59 7.30
N THR A 28 -5.68 -15.62 8.10
CA THR A 28 -6.51 -14.49 8.56
C THR A 28 -6.18 -13.17 7.88
N ASP A 29 -5.24 -13.14 6.96
CA ASP A 29 -4.78 -11.94 6.24
C ASP A 29 -5.76 -11.51 5.14
N LYS A 30 -6.92 -11.03 5.53
CA LYS A 30 -7.97 -10.61 4.60
C LYS A 30 -7.55 -9.42 3.74
N SER A 31 -6.79 -8.49 4.29
CA SER A 31 -6.31 -7.31 3.54
C SER A 31 -5.32 -7.70 2.46
N GLY A 32 -4.37 -8.59 2.78
CA GLY A 32 -3.43 -9.12 1.80
C GLY A 32 -4.12 -9.93 0.71
N ASP A 33 -5.10 -10.77 1.07
CA ASP A 33 -5.92 -11.52 0.10
C ASP A 33 -6.68 -10.58 -0.83
N TYR A 34 -7.27 -9.53 -0.27
CA TYR A 34 -7.99 -8.53 -1.05
C TYR A 34 -7.08 -7.83 -2.05
N LEU A 35 -5.90 -7.38 -1.62
CA LEU A 35 -4.91 -6.75 -2.49
C LEU A 35 -4.44 -7.69 -3.59
N PHE A 36 -4.10 -8.93 -3.24
CA PHE A 36 -3.70 -9.96 -4.19
C PHE A 36 -4.74 -10.16 -5.30
N ASN A 37 -6.00 -10.33 -4.91
CA ASN A 37 -7.10 -10.54 -5.85
C ASN A 37 -7.38 -9.29 -6.69
N SER A 38 -7.29 -8.09 -6.10
CA SER A 38 -7.48 -6.82 -6.80
C SER A 38 -6.40 -6.57 -7.85
N ILE A 39 -5.14 -6.86 -7.54
CA ILE A 39 -4.01 -6.77 -8.46
C ILE A 39 -4.24 -7.67 -9.68
N LYS A 40 -4.61 -8.92 -9.42
CA LYS A 40 -4.89 -9.91 -10.46
C LYS A 40 -6.08 -9.48 -11.34
N LYS A 41 -7.16 -9.01 -10.72
CA LYS A 41 -8.36 -8.53 -11.43
C LYS A 41 -8.06 -7.31 -12.29
N ALA A 42 -7.15 -6.44 -11.86
CA ALA A 42 -6.70 -5.29 -12.64
C ALA A 42 -5.75 -5.63 -13.79
N GLY A 43 -5.37 -6.89 -13.95
CA GLY A 43 -4.50 -7.36 -15.02
C GLY A 43 -3.00 -7.27 -14.73
N HIS A 44 -2.62 -6.93 -13.50
CA HIS A 44 -1.23 -6.90 -13.06
C HIS A 44 -0.79 -8.25 -12.46
N LEU A 45 0.50 -8.37 -12.14
CA LEU A 45 1.07 -9.56 -11.50
C LEU A 45 1.43 -9.25 -10.04
N CYS A 46 0.96 -10.08 -9.13
CA CYS A 46 1.50 -10.12 -7.78
C CYS A 46 2.61 -11.17 -7.74
N ILE A 47 3.86 -10.75 -7.72
CA ILE A 47 5.03 -11.63 -7.83
C ILE A 47 5.66 -11.98 -6.49
N GLU A 48 5.39 -11.19 -5.46
CA GLU A 48 5.85 -11.43 -4.08
C GLU A 48 4.72 -11.07 -3.11
N ARG A 49 4.62 -11.84 -2.03
CA ARG A 49 3.69 -11.58 -0.94
C ARG A 49 4.30 -12.01 0.38
N SER A 50 4.21 -11.16 1.39
CA SER A 50 4.73 -11.45 2.73
C SER A 50 3.83 -10.87 3.81
N LEU A 51 3.84 -11.51 4.98
CA LEU A 51 3.20 -11.04 6.20
C LEU A 51 4.26 -10.97 7.29
N ILE A 52 4.44 -9.80 7.88
CA ILE A 52 5.46 -9.55 8.89
C ILE A 52 4.88 -8.81 10.09
N LYS A 53 5.62 -8.81 11.18
CA LYS A 53 5.28 -8.07 12.39
C LYS A 53 5.43 -6.56 12.20
N ASP A 54 4.69 -5.80 13.00
CA ASP A 54 4.69 -4.34 13.02
C ASP A 54 5.92 -3.82 13.80
N ASP A 55 7.10 -3.98 13.22
CA ASP A 55 8.34 -3.42 13.71
C ASP A 55 9.20 -2.87 12.57
N VAL A 56 9.92 -1.79 12.85
CA VAL A 56 10.70 -1.06 11.84
C VAL A 56 11.74 -1.96 11.16
N LYS A 57 12.43 -2.80 11.93
CA LYS A 57 13.48 -3.66 11.37
C LYS A 57 12.90 -4.67 10.38
N SER A 58 11.83 -5.38 10.73
CA SER A 58 11.19 -6.36 9.85
C SER A 58 10.67 -5.72 8.57
N ILE A 59 10.08 -4.53 8.67
CA ILE A 59 9.62 -3.76 7.51
C ILE A 59 10.80 -3.38 6.61
N LEU A 60 11.85 -2.80 7.19
CA LEU A 60 13.04 -2.38 6.44
C LEU A 60 13.75 -3.56 5.77
N ASP A 61 13.92 -4.68 6.46
CA ASP A 61 14.57 -5.86 5.90
C ASP A 61 13.82 -6.34 4.65
N THR A 62 12.50 -6.40 4.70
CA THR A 62 11.67 -6.81 3.56
C THR A 62 11.71 -5.79 2.43
N LEU A 63 11.53 -4.50 2.74
CA LEU A 63 11.52 -3.45 1.73
C LEU A 63 12.88 -3.32 1.04
N ASN A 64 13.99 -3.33 1.80
CA ASN A 64 15.33 -3.28 1.22
C ASN A 64 15.62 -4.47 0.31
N LYS A 65 15.17 -5.66 0.69
CA LYS A 65 15.26 -6.83 -0.19
C LYS A 65 14.52 -6.60 -1.50
N TRP A 66 13.28 -6.13 -1.43
CA TRP A 66 12.41 -6.01 -2.60
C TRP A 66 12.79 -4.84 -3.53
N ILE A 67 13.17 -3.67 -3.00
CA ILE A 67 13.59 -2.54 -3.84
C ILE A 67 14.91 -2.78 -4.57
N ASN A 68 15.70 -3.76 -4.14
CA ASN A 68 16.91 -4.18 -4.83
C ASN A 68 16.65 -5.25 -5.90
N LEU A 69 15.42 -5.79 -6.00
CA LEU A 69 15.02 -6.70 -7.07
C LEU A 69 14.58 -5.89 -8.29
N SER A 70 15.22 -6.13 -9.44
CA SER A 70 14.93 -5.40 -10.68
C SER A 70 13.55 -5.69 -11.28
N ASN A 71 12.86 -6.72 -10.80
CA ASN A 71 11.58 -7.19 -11.34
C ASN A 71 10.36 -6.74 -10.53
N ILE A 72 10.50 -5.90 -9.51
CA ILE A 72 9.40 -5.33 -8.73
C ILE A 72 9.23 -3.86 -9.12
N ASP A 73 8.08 -3.51 -9.70
CA ASP A 73 7.76 -2.15 -10.12
C ASP A 73 7.12 -1.34 -8.99
N ALA A 74 6.28 -1.99 -8.19
CA ALA A 74 5.57 -1.37 -7.08
C ALA A 74 5.42 -2.31 -5.88
N ILE A 75 5.38 -1.73 -4.69
CA ILE A 75 5.09 -2.42 -3.43
C ILE A 75 3.85 -1.79 -2.82
N ILE A 76 2.87 -2.60 -2.45
CA ILE A 76 1.70 -2.16 -1.70
C ILE A 76 1.79 -2.75 -0.30
N ILE A 77 1.83 -1.87 0.70
CA ILE A 77 1.87 -2.24 2.12
C ILE A 77 0.49 -1.99 2.71
N THR A 78 -0.03 -2.95 3.45
CA THR A 78 -1.25 -2.79 4.25
C THR A 78 -0.95 -3.02 5.72
N GLY A 79 -1.36 -2.06 6.55
CA GLY A 79 -1.17 -2.08 8.00
C GLY A 79 -0.10 -1.11 8.51
N GLY A 80 -0.12 -0.87 9.82
CA GLY A 80 0.87 -0.04 10.51
C GLY A 80 0.84 1.45 10.21
N THR A 81 -0.28 1.98 9.70
CA THR A 81 -0.43 3.40 9.32
C THR A 81 -1.23 4.26 10.31
N GLY A 82 -1.64 3.70 11.45
CA GLY A 82 -2.35 4.43 12.49
C GLY A 82 -1.44 5.35 13.31
N ILE A 83 -1.98 5.86 14.41
CA ILE A 83 -1.31 6.84 15.27
C ILE A 83 -0.80 6.26 16.60
N THR A 84 -0.94 4.95 16.81
CA THR A 84 -0.41 4.31 18.03
C THR A 84 1.10 4.08 17.94
N GLY A 85 1.76 3.84 19.06
CA GLY A 85 3.19 3.57 19.08
C GLY A 85 3.60 2.26 18.38
N ARG A 86 2.65 1.39 18.05
CA ARG A 86 2.88 0.16 17.31
C ARG A 86 2.76 0.36 15.79
N ASP A 87 2.18 1.46 15.34
CA ASP A 87 2.04 1.80 13.94
C ASP A 87 3.31 2.46 13.44
N VAL A 88 4.20 1.72 12.81
CA VAL A 88 5.56 2.18 12.43
C VAL A 88 5.88 2.08 10.94
N THR A 89 4.90 1.76 10.09
CA THR A 89 5.12 1.65 8.64
C THR A 89 5.61 2.97 8.02
N PRO A 90 5.00 4.14 8.30
CA PRO A 90 5.50 5.41 7.77
C PRO A 90 6.93 5.73 8.23
N GLU A 91 7.28 5.40 9.48
CA GLU A 91 8.61 5.62 10.05
C GLU A 91 9.67 4.76 9.33
N ALA A 92 9.33 3.52 8.99
CA ALA A 92 10.21 2.66 8.21
C ALA A 92 10.39 3.18 6.77
N ILE A 93 9.32 3.59 6.12
CA ILE A 93 9.37 4.16 4.77
C ILE A 93 10.22 5.44 4.74
N ASP A 94 10.12 6.28 5.76
CA ASP A 94 10.91 7.52 5.86
C ASP A 94 12.41 7.28 5.78
N GLN A 95 12.90 6.13 6.24
CA GLN A 95 14.32 5.78 6.23
C GLN A 95 14.84 5.36 4.85
N ILE A 96 13.98 4.91 3.94
CA ILE A 96 14.41 4.37 2.64
C ILE A 96 13.92 5.16 1.43
N LYS A 97 13.00 6.08 1.62
CA LYS A 97 12.44 6.88 0.53
C LYS A 97 13.50 7.75 -0.14
N ASP A 98 13.40 7.89 -1.43
CA ASP A 98 14.09 8.96 -2.17
C ASP A 98 13.21 10.21 -2.22
N LYS A 99 11.93 10.06 -2.57
CA LYS A 99 10.94 11.14 -2.63
C LYS A 99 9.57 10.65 -2.20
N TYR A 100 8.86 11.48 -1.43
CA TYR A 100 7.44 11.27 -1.17
C TYR A 100 6.57 11.65 -2.37
N ILE A 101 5.39 11.02 -2.44
CA ILE A 101 4.30 11.37 -3.35
C ILE A 101 3.11 11.85 -2.50
N PRO A 102 3.10 13.11 -2.05
CA PRO A 102 2.10 13.59 -1.08
C PRO A 102 0.67 13.49 -1.56
N GLY A 103 0.44 13.70 -2.85
CA GLY A 103 -0.89 13.65 -3.46
C GLY A 103 -1.61 12.31 -3.28
N PHE A 104 -0.87 11.22 -3.16
CA PHE A 104 -1.48 9.91 -2.87
C PHE A 104 -2.22 9.92 -1.52
N GLY A 105 -1.55 10.32 -0.46
CA GLY A 105 -2.16 10.38 0.88
C GLY A 105 -3.32 11.37 0.96
N GLU A 106 -3.23 12.50 0.27
CA GLU A 106 -4.29 13.51 0.19
C GLU A 106 -5.55 12.93 -0.45
N ILE A 107 -5.43 12.31 -1.61
CA ILE A 107 -6.55 11.68 -2.34
C ILE A 107 -7.11 10.49 -1.55
N PHE A 108 -6.23 9.66 -0.97
CA PHE A 108 -6.66 8.51 -0.17
C PHE A 108 -7.51 8.96 1.03
N ARG A 109 -7.04 9.95 1.80
CA ARG A 109 -7.80 10.50 2.94
C ARG A 109 -9.09 11.18 2.52
N TYR A 110 -9.12 11.88 1.40
CA TYR A 110 -10.33 12.49 0.85
C TYR A 110 -11.40 11.43 0.51
N ILE A 111 -11.01 10.36 -0.17
CA ILE A 111 -11.91 9.25 -0.50
C ILE A 111 -12.38 8.56 0.80
N SER A 112 -11.47 8.34 1.75
CA SER A 112 -11.78 7.73 3.04
C SER A 112 -12.77 8.59 3.85
N TYR A 113 -12.61 9.91 3.83
CA TYR A 113 -13.51 10.84 4.52
C TYR A 113 -14.96 10.66 4.08
N LYS A 114 -15.20 10.47 2.80
CA LYS A 114 -16.56 10.24 2.27
C LYS A 114 -17.21 8.97 2.82
N LYS A 115 -16.42 8.02 3.31
CA LYS A 115 -16.90 6.71 3.79
C LYS A 115 -16.95 6.63 5.31
N ILE A 116 -15.93 7.12 5.99
CA ILE A 116 -15.76 6.98 7.45
C ILE A 116 -15.73 8.31 8.19
N GLY A 117 -15.88 9.44 7.50
CA GLY A 117 -15.91 10.77 8.11
C GLY A 117 -14.55 11.17 8.71
N SER A 118 -14.59 11.91 9.80
CA SER A 118 -13.40 12.51 10.44
C SER A 118 -12.35 11.51 10.92
N SER A 119 -12.70 10.24 11.12
CA SER A 119 -11.72 9.20 11.47
C SER A 119 -10.61 9.03 10.41
N SER A 120 -10.85 9.46 9.18
CA SER A 120 -9.85 9.47 8.11
C SER A 120 -8.63 10.33 8.41
N ILE A 121 -8.76 11.34 9.29
CA ILE A 121 -7.66 12.23 9.72
C ILE A 121 -6.52 11.42 10.36
N GLN A 122 -6.83 10.33 11.03
CA GLN A 122 -5.84 9.50 11.72
C GLN A 122 -5.04 8.59 10.77
N SER A 123 -5.44 8.47 9.52
CA SER A 123 -4.72 7.66 8.53
C SER A 123 -3.45 8.35 8.10
N ARG A 124 -2.31 7.67 8.28
CA ARG A 124 -1.01 8.11 7.78
C ARG A 124 -0.62 7.42 6.47
N ALA A 125 -1.62 7.11 5.63
CA ALA A 125 -1.39 6.56 4.31
C ALA A 125 -0.44 7.49 3.51
N ILE A 126 0.61 6.92 2.94
CA ILE A 126 1.63 7.63 2.17
C ILE A 126 2.08 6.82 0.95
N ALA A 127 2.66 7.50 -0.01
CA ALA A 127 3.40 6.85 -1.08
C ALA A 127 4.75 7.53 -1.28
N CYS A 128 5.69 6.77 -1.80
CA CYS A 128 7.04 7.25 -2.11
C CYS A 128 7.63 6.49 -3.30
N ILE A 129 8.79 6.97 -3.75
CA ILE A 129 9.69 6.26 -4.65
C ILE A 129 10.97 5.95 -3.86
N ALA A 130 11.43 4.71 -3.95
CA ALA A 130 12.70 4.26 -3.40
C ALA A 130 13.44 3.41 -4.45
N LYS A 131 14.62 3.85 -4.88
CA LYS A 131 15.43 3.20 -5.93
C LYS A 131 14.62 2.81 -7.19
N GLY A 132 13.74 3.70 -7.64
CA GLY A 132 12.91 3.48 -8.82
C GLY A 132 11.67 2.60 -8.59
N THR A 133 11.45 2.06 -7.40
CA THR A 133 10.25 1.29 -7.05
C THR A 133 9.24 2.20 -6.36
N PHE A 134 7.98 2.14 -6.79
CA PHE A 134 6.87 2.83 -6.10
C PHE A 134 6.47 2.04 -4.85
N ILE A 135 6.26 2.73 -3.75
CA ILE A 135 5.77 2.14 -2.49
C ILE A 135 4.51 2.88 -2.06
N PHE A 136 3.42 2.14 -1.89
CA PHE A 136 2.14 2.64 -1.41
C PHE A 136 1.81 2.00 -0.07
N SER A 137 1.56 2.81 0.94
CA SER A 137 1.22 2.34 2.29
C SER A 137 -0.21 2.70 2.64
N LEU A 138 -1.00 1.69 2.95
CA LEU A 138 -2.45 1.75 3.18
C LEU A 138 -2.81 1.20 4.56
N PRO A 139 -3.94 1.64 5.15
CA PRO A 139 -4.43 1.06 6.40
C PRO A 139 -4.75 -0.44 6.28
N GLY A 140 -4.61 -1.17 7.41
CA GLY A 140 -4.89 -2.60 7.48
C GLY A 140 -6.37 -2.99 7.40
N CYS A 141 -7.30 -2.04 7.48
CA CYS A 141 -8.75 -2.25 7.45
C CYS A 141 -9.36 -2.11 6.03
N LEU A 142 -8.57 -2.31 4.99
CA LEU A 142 -9.02 -2.15 3.59
C LEU A 142 -10.30 -2.91 3.27
N GLY A 143 -10.50 -4.09 3.84
CA GLY A 143 -11.71 -4.89 3.63
C GLY A 143 -12.99 -4.22 4.11
N GLU A 144 -12.93 -3.42 5.17
CA GLU A 144 -14.06 -2.65 5.69
C GLU A 144 -14.33 -1.42 4.83
N TYR A 145 -13.27 -0.73 4.39
CA TYR A 145 -13.38 0.41 3.47
C TYR A 145 -14.04 0.04 2.15
N ILE A 146 -13.85 -1.19 1.69
CA ILE A 146 -14.30 -1.65 0.38
C ILE A 146 -15.70 -2.23 0.44
N LYS A 147 -16.06 -2.94 1.52
CA LYS A 147 -17.46 -3.37 1.73
C LYS A 147 -18.40 -2.17 1.75
N ALA A 148 -17.96 -1.04 2.29
CA ALA A 148 -18.71 0.21 2.27
C ALA A 148 -18.76 0.89 0.89
N SER A 149 -17.93 0.44 -0.09
CA SER A 149 -17.89 1.02 -1.44
C SER A 149 -18.74 0.30 -2.46
N ILE A 150 -19.21 -0.91 -2.18
CA ILE A 150 -19.97 -1.78 -3.08
C ILE A 150 -21.46 -1.86 -2.66
N GLY A 151 -21.81 -1.25 -1.51
CA GLY A 151 -23.17 -1.17 -1.03
C GLY A 151 -23.95 0.01 -1.58
#